data_2051f8a869a2b3059eca3e812797278f
#
_entry.id   2051f8a869a2b3059eca3e812797278f
#
_cell.length_a   1.000
_cell.length_b   1.000
_cell.length_c   1.000
_cell.angle_alpha   90.00
_cell.angle_beta   90.00
_cell.angle_gamma   90.00
#
_symmetry.space_group_name_H-M   'P 1'
#
loop_
_entity.id
_entity.type
_entity.pdbx_description
1 polymer ?
#
loop_
_entity_poly.entity_id
_entity_poly.type
_entity_poly.pdbx_seq_one_letter_code
_entity_poly.pdbx_strand_id
1 'polypeptide(L)'
;MNQDADIFKNLFVLQLANNHWGSVNRGLTIIRQHSQVVRYNNIRAAIKLQFRDVDAFIHSEFKGDQEIRYIKKTEDTKMSREGFSAMVEEIKKVGCIPMATPFDENSVDLCVEFDMPIIKIASSDVNDWPLLEKIASTRRPTIISTGGVSEKDLDDTVSFFDRRRIPLAINHCVALYPSEDSELVLDQIDYLNKRYPGHVIGLSTHEYHDWHSSMLLSYAKGVRTWERHIDINHQGVAVSSYCSLPEQCDVWYKAFHKAAEMCGGVSSSRRVVSRKETEYLDALVRGVYARHDLAPGYVFDHQNFNRDFFLAIPLRKGQLSCREVLNGLSLTVGLKASEPVTIEHVDGPLAADLGFKAKINNRGL
;
A
#
# COMPACT_ATOMS: atom_id res chain seq x y z
N MET A 1 4.33 -1.23 -17.44
CA MET A 1 3.64 -1.85 -16.28
C MET A 1 2.75 -2.94 -16.85
N ASN A 2 2.95 -4.18 -16.40
CA ASN A 2 2.19 -5.33 -16.90
C ASN A 2 0.73 -5.18 -16.41
N GLN A 3 -0.26 -5.25 -17.29
CA GLN A 3 -1.69 -5.22 -16.91
C GLN A 3 -2.05 -6.31 -15.90
N ASP A 4 -1.29 -7.39 -15.86
CA ASP A 4 -1.48 -8.52 -14.92
C ASP A 4 -1.12 -8.20 -13.46
N ALA A 5 -0.24 -7.21 -13.21
CA ALA A 5 0.09 -6.79 -11.84
C ALA A 5 -1.03 -5.96 -11.17
N ASP A 6 -1.93 -5.38 -11.96
CA ASP A 6 -3.04 -4.57 -11.43
C ASP A 6 -4.08 -5.40 -10.67
N ILE A 7 -4.15 -6.74 -10.91
CA ILE A 7 -5.09 -7.60 -10.18
C ILE A 7 -4.80 -7.66 -8.68
N PHE A 8 -3.53 -7.49 -8.28
CA PHE A 8 -3.11 -7.52 -6.87
C PHE A 8 -3.09 -6.14 -6.21
N LYS A 9 -3.17 -5.07 -7.00
CA LYS A 9 -2.98 -3.70 -6.49
C LYS A 9 -4.13 -3.25 -5.61
N ASN A 10 -3.78 -2.81 -4.41
CA ASN A 10 -4.73 -2.39 -3.38
C ASN A 10 -5.82 -3.44 -3.10
N LEU A 11 -5.43 -4.71 -3.12
CA LEU A 11 -6.29 -5.83 -2.85
C LEU A 11 -6.25 -6.20 -1.37
N PHE A 12 -7.41 -6.22 -0.74
CA PHE A 12 -7.60 -6.72 0.62
C PHE A 12 -8.13 -8.14 0.59
N VAL A 13 -7.40 -9.08 1.17
CA VAL A 13 -7.78 -10.49 1.23
C VAL A 13 -8.34 -10.80 2.62
N LEU A 14 -9.63 -11.01 2.69
CA LEU A 14 -10.37 -11.35 3.90
C LEU A 14 -10.39 -12.87 4.03
N GLN A 15 -9.51 -13.40 4.87
CA GLN A 15 -9.35 -14.84 5.08
C GLN A 15 -10.45 -15.39 6.00
N LEU A 16 -11.55 -15.87 5.43
CA LEU A 16 -12.59 -16.57 6.18
C LEU A 16 -12.07 -17.91 6.72
N ALA A 17 -11.16 -18.55 6.01
CA ALA A 17 -10.58 -19.85 6.38
C ALA A 17 -11.68 -20.89 6.70
N ASN A 18 -11.57 -21.54 7.85
CA ASN A 18 -12.51 -22.52 8.36
C ASN A 18 -13.44 -21.95 9.44
N ASN A 19 -13.55 -20.63 9.57
CA ASN A 19 -14.34 -19.98 10.61
C ASN A 19 -15.87 -20.19 10.41
N HIS A 20 -16.27 -20.77 9.28
CA HIS A 20 -17.63 -21.26 9.07
C HIS A 20 -17.99 -22.49 9.94
N TRP A 21 -17.01 -23.21 10.50
CA TRP A 21 -17.23 -24.39 11.36
C TRP A 21 -18.22 -25.40 10.76
N GLY A 22 -18.10 -25.73 9.47
CA GLY A 22 -18.98 -26.62 8.77
C GLY A 22 -20.41 -26.08 8.50
N SER A 23 -20.73 -24.86 8.95
CA SER A 23 -22.04 -24.23 8.79
C SER A 23 -22.06 -23.23 7.63
N VAL A 24 -22.85 -23.53 6.59
CA VAL A 24 -23.09 -22.61 5.46
C VAL A 24 -23.65 -21.28 5.96
N ASN A 25 -24.65 -21.32 6.87
CA ASN A 25 -25.28 -20.10 7.39
C ASN A 25 -24.29 -19.18 8.11
N ARG A 26 -23.37 -19.77 8.89
CA ARG A 26 -22.30 -18.97 9.53
C ARG A 26 -21.37 -18.37 8.48
N GLY A 27 -20.94 -19.15 7.49
CA GLY A 27 -20.11 -18.65 6.38
C GLY A 27 -20.78 -17.49 5.65
N LEU A 28 -22.06 -17.62 5.29
CA LEU A 28 -22.83 -16.54 4.66
C LEU A 28 -22.95 -15.29 5.55
N THR A 29 -23.09 -15.48 6.86
CA THR A 29 -23.18 -14.35 7.81
C THR A 29 -21.85 -13.60 7.89
N ILE A 30 -20.71 -14.31 7.96
CA ILE A 30 -19.37 -13.71 7.92
C ILE A 30 -19.20 -12.89 6.64
N ILE A 31 -19.52 -13.47 5.48
CA ILE A 31 -19.42 -12.82 4.16
C ILE A 31 -20.24 -11.52 4.14
N ARG A 32 -21.49 -11.56 4.57
CA ARG A 32 -22.40 -10.40 4.54
C ARG A 32 -21.95 -9.28 5.46
N GLN A 33 -21.56 -9.58 6.70
CA GLN A 33 -21.15 -8.56 7.66
C GLN A 33 -19.86 -7.88 7.22
N HIS A 34 -18.83 -8.62 6.83
CA HIS A 34 -17.58 -8.03 6.36
C HIS A 34 -17.75 -7.25 5.05
N SER A 35 -18.57 -7.74 4.11
CA SER A 35 -18.83 -7.02 2.86
C SER A 35 -19.52 -5.67 3.05
N GLN A 36 -20.31 -5.50 4.11
CA GLN A 36 -20.91 -4.20 4.45
C GLN A 36 -19.81 -3.17 4.77
N VAL A 37 -18.83 -3.57 5.58
CA VAL A 37 -17.70 -2.70 5.97
C VAL A 37 -16.78 -2.43 4.78
N VAL A 38 -16.55 -3.43 3.91
CA VAL A 38 -15.82 -3.29 2.64
C VAL A 38 -16.46 -2.19 1.77
N ARG A 39 -17.78 -2.28 1.56
CA ARG A 39 -18.51 -1.28 0.75
C ARG A 39 -18.52 0.10 1.40
N TYR A 40 -18.73 0.16 2.71
CA TYR A 40 -18.75 1.43 3.45
C TYR A 40 -17.43 2.19 3.30
N ASN A 41 -16.30 1.47 3.29
CA ASN A 41 -14.96 2.05 3.15
C ASN A 41 -14.49 2.13 1.69
N ASN A 42 -15.29 1.75 0.71
CA ASN A 42 -14.90 1.73 -0.71
C ASN A 42 -13.59 0.95 -0.94
N ILE A 43 -13.49 -0.26 -0.40
CA ILE A 43 -12.32 -1.14 -0.47
C ILE A 43 -12.52 -2.18 -1.58
N ARG A 44 -11.45 -2.48 -2.31
CA ARG A 44 -11.38 -3.62 -3.22
C ARG A 44 -10.95 -4.85 -2.43
N ALA A 45 -11.87 -5.78 -2.24
CA ALA A 45 -11.64 -6.94 -1.38
C ALA A 45 -11.91 -8.27 -2.08
N ALA A 46 -11.09 -9.27 -1.76
CA ALA A 46 -11.37 -10.68 -1.98
C ALA A 46 -11.77 -11.34 -0.65
N ILE A 47 -12.74 -12.26 -0.68
CA ILE A 47 -13.02 -13.14 0.45
C ILE A 47 -12.47 -14.51 0.11
N LYS A 48 -11.56 -14.99 0.97
CA LYS A 48 -10.77 -16.19 0.71
C LYS A 48 -11.26 -17.37 1.56
N LEU A 49 -11.65 -18.44 0.87
CA LEU A 49 -12.00 -19.72 1.44
C LEU A 49 -10.78 -20.64 1.50
N GLN A 50 -10.91 -21.76 2.21
CA GLN A 50 -9.95 -22.86 2.21
C GLN A 50 -10.62 -24.12 1.69
N PHE A 51 -10.05 -24.70 0.65
CA PHE A 51 -10.52 -25.95 0.07
C PHE A 51 -9.60 -27.09 0.46
N ARG A 52 -10.20 -28.18 0.92
CA ARG A 52 -9.54 -29.46 1.19
C ARG A 52 -10.44 -30.60 0.82
N ASP A 53 -9.91 -31.57 0.11
CA ASP A 53 -10.52 -32.90 0.05
C ASP A 53 -10.18 -33.65 1.35
N VAL A 54 -10.99 -33.41 2.39
CA VAL A 54 -10.72 -33.92 3.74
C VAL A 54 -10.53 -35.42 3.74
N ASP A 55 -11.25 -36.14 2.87
CA ASP A 55 -11.20 -37.59 2.81
C ASP A 55 -9.88 -38.12 2.21
N ALA A 56 -9.28 -37.39 1.29
CA ALA A 56 -7.96 -37.70 0.72
C ALA A 56 -6.81 -37.05 1.50
N PHE A 57 -7.04 -35.86 2.08
CA PHE A 57 -6.02 -35.08 2.75
C PHE A 57 -5.53 -35.70 4.07
N ILE A 58 -6.41 -36.41 4.80
CA ILE A 58 -6.07 -37.07 6.06
C ILE A 58 -5.75 -38.55 5.80
N HIS A 59 -4.54 -38.98 6.19
CA HIS A 59 -4.16 -40.41 6.10
C HIS A 59 -5.15 -41.30 6.87
N SER A 60 -5.50 -42.44 6.30
CA SER A 60 -6.56 -43.33 6.80
C SER A 60 -6.40 -43.77 8.26
N GLU A 61 -5.16 -43.94 8.72
CA GLU A 61 -4.86 -44.34 10.11
C GLU A 61 -5.18 -43.25 11.14
N PHE A 62 -5.25 -41.98 10.72
CA PHE A 62 -5.50 -40.84 11.61
C PHE A 62 -6.88 -40.24 11.46
N LYS A 63 -7.72 -40.79 10.57
CA LYS A 63 -9.12 -40.32 10.44
C LYS A 63 -9.89 -40.53 11.74
N GLY A 64 -10.57 -39.49 12.19
CA GLY A 64 -11.32 -39.50 13.45
C GLY A 64 -10.48 -39.31 14.69
N ASP A 65 -9.17 -39.04 14.56
CA ASP A 65 -8.29 -38.78 15.70
C ASP A 65 -8.64 -37.43 16.36
N GLN A 66 -9.13 -37.51 17.61
CA GLN A 66 -9.57 -36.37 18.38
C GLN A 66 -8.43 -35.71 19.19
N GLU A 67 -7.29 -36.38 19.32
CA GLU A 67 -6.11 -35.89 20.08
C GLU A 67 -5.24 -34.99 19.20
N ILE A 68 -5.17 -35.26 17.90
CA ILE A 68 -4.44 -34.43 16.95
C ILE A 68 -5.32 -33.23 16.57
N ARG A 69 -5.10 -32.13 17.27
CA ARG A 69 -5.91 -30.88 17.15
C ARG A 69 -6.15 -30.45 15.69
N TYR A 70 -5.15 -30.60 14.82
CA TYR A 70 -5.28 -30.19 13.42
C TYR A 70 -6.21 -31.10 12.63
N ILE A 71 -6.14 -32.42 12.84
CA ILE A 71 -7.04 -33.39 12.20
C ILE A 71 -8.45 -33.15 12.65
N LYS A 72 -8.68 -33.12 13.98
CA LYS A 72 -9.99 -32.79 14.54
C LYS A 72 -10.59 -31.53 13.93
N LYS A 73 -9.81 -30.42 13.90
CA LYS A 73 -10.30 -29.15 13.33
C LYS A 73 -10.64 -29.30 11.85
N THR A 74 -9.83 -30.03 11.08
CA THR A 74 -10.07 -30.23 9.64
C THR A 74 -11.36 -31.01 9.40
N GLU A 75 -11.63 -32.06 10.18
CA GLU A 75 -12.85 -32.84 10.10
C GLU A 75 -14.07 -32.04 10.58
N ASP A 76 -14.00 -31.36 11.72
CA ASP A 76 -15.07 -30.53 12.30
C ASP A 76 -15.49 -29.37 11.37
N THR A 77 -14.59 -28.94 10.50
CA THR A 77 -14.83 -27.83 9.57
C THR A 77 -15.06 -28.29 8.12
N LYS A 78 -15.24 -29.59 7.89
CA LYS A 78 -15.55 -30.14 6.56
C LYS A 78 -16.79 -29.44 5.99
N MET A 79 -16.71 -29.04 4.74
CA MET A 79 -17.80 -28.36 4.03
C MET A 79 -18.10 -29.10 2.73
N SER A 80 -19.39 -29.24 2.42
CA SER A 80 -19.80 -29.85 1.16
C SER A 80 -19.53 -28.92 -0.03
N ARG A 81 -19.47 -29.49 -1.22
CA ARG A 81 -19.32 -28.75 -2.47
C ARG A 81 -20.46 -27.73 -2.67
N GLU A 82 -21.69 -28.09 -2.35
CA GLU A 82 -22.87 -27.22 -2.40
C GLU A 82 -22.74 -26.07 -1.39
N GLY A 83 -22.19 -26.35 -0.21
CA GLY A 83 -21.92 -25.34 0.80
C GLY A 83 -20.87 -24.31 0.34
N PHE A 84 -19.80 -24.77 -0.28
CA PHE A 84 -18.81 -23.89 -0.90
C PHE A 84 -19.41 -23.09 -2.07
N SER A 85 -20.21 -23.74 -2.94
CA SER A 85 -20.91 -23.04 -4.03
C SER A 85 -21.77 -21.90 -3.51
N ALA A 86 -22.59 -22.14 -2.49
CA ALA A 86 -23.44 -21.11 -1.89
C ALA A 86 -22.61 -19.93 -1.33
N MET A 87 -21.47 -20.19 -0.68
CA MET A 87 -20.59 -19.14 -0.19
C MET A 87 -19.93 -18.35 -1.34
N VAL A 88 -19.48 -19.02 -2.40
CA VAL A 88 -18.88 -18.37 -3.58
C VAL A 88 -19.90 -17.47 -4.29
N GLU A 89 -21.12 -17.94 -4.46
CA GLU A 89 -22.20 -17.14 -5.03
C GLU A 89 -22.51 -15.90 -4.19
N GLU A 90 -22.55 -16.06 -2.86
CA GLU A 90 -22.77 -14.93 -1.97
C GLU A 90 -21.59 -13.92 -2.04
N ILE A 91 -20.34 -14.39 -2.10
CA ILE A 91 -19.16 -13.51 -2.27
C ILE A 91 -19.28 -12.67 -3.54
N LYS A 92 -19.66 -13.30 -4.67
CA LYS A 92 -19.89 -12.61 -5.95
C LYS A 92 -21.05 -11.62 -5.84
N LYS A 93 -22.15 -12.02 -5.23
CA LYS A 93 -23.37 -11.22 -5.04
C LYS A 93 -23.11 -9.95 -4.21
N VAL A 94 -22.28 -10.02 -3.18
CA VAL A 94 -21.95 -8.85 -2.35
C VAL A 94 -20.86 -7.95 -2.97
N GLY A 95 -20.37 -8.28 -4.17
CA GLY A 95 -19.40 -7.49 -4.92
C GLY A 95 -17.94 -7.69 -4.49
N CYS A 96 -17.65 -8.76 -3.75
CA CYS A 96 -16.29 -9.16 -3.42
C CYS A 96 -15.75 -10.17 -4.45
N ILE A 97 -14.43 -10.28 -4.53
CA ILE A 97 -13.74 -11.21 -5.40
C ILE A 97 -13.67 -12.57 -4.68
N PRO A 98 -14.19 -13.67 -5.25
CA PRO A 98 -13.98 -14.98 -4.68
C PRO A 98 -12.53 -15.43 -4.84
N MET A 99 -11.97 -15.99 -3.79
CA MET A 99 -10.59 -16.48 -3.75
C MET A 99 -10.54 -17.75 -2.90
N ALA A 100 -9.61 -18.65 -3.18
CA ALA A 100 -9.40 -19.81 -2.32
C ALA A 100 -7.92 -20.16 -2.16
N THR A 101 -7.61 -20.81 -1.03
CA THR A 101 -6.39 -21.58 -0.81
C THR A 101 -6.76 -23.05 -0.99
N PRO A 102 -6.39 -23.72 -2.09
CA PRO A 102 -6.45 -25.18 -2.19
C PRO A 102 -5.25 -25.78 -1.44
N PHE A 103 -5.49 -26.89 -0.72
CA PHE A 103 -4.46 -27.62 0.03
C PHE A 103 -4.15 -28.99 -0.56
N ASP A 104 -4.76 -29.32 -1.69
CA ASP A 104 -4.58 -30.54 -2.45
C ASP A 104 -5.00 -30.33 -3.90
N GLU A 105 -4.63 -31.26 -4.79
CA GLU A 105 -4.88 -31.13 -6.23
C GLU A 105 -6.38 -31.17 -6.57
N ASN A 106 -7.20 -31.96 -5.85
CA ASN A 106 -8.65 -31.99 -6.03
C ASN A 106 -9.29 -30.64 -5.70
N SER A 107 -8.74 -29.95 -4.70
CA SER A 107 -9.16 -28.62 -4.30
C SER A 107 -8.82 -27.54 -5.34
N VAL A 108 -7.77 -27.74 -6.15
CA VAL A 108 -7.48 -26.87 -7.31
C VAL A 108 -8.57 -27.02 -8.38
N ASP A 109 -9.08 -28.24 -8.59
CA ASP A 109 -10.18 -28.45 -9.53
C ASP A 109 -11.46 -27.69 -9.10
N LEU A 110 -11.73 -27.62 -7.79
CA LEU A 110 -12.82 -26.76 -7.26
C LEU A 110 -12.54 -25.26 -7.52
N CYS A 111 -11.28 -24.81 -7.45
CA CYS A 111 -10.95 -23.42 -7.80
C CYS A 111 -11.27 -23.11 -9.27
N VAL A 112 -11.04 -24.07 -10.17
CA VAL A 112 -11.37 -23.93 -11.59
C VAL A 112 -12.88 -23.95 -11.79
N GLU A 113 -13.57 -24.90 -11.15
CA GLU A 113 -15.01 -25.08 -11.25
C GLU A 113 -15.81 -23.86 -10.78
N PHE A 114 -15.42 -23.28 -9.64
CA PHE A 114 -16.07 -22.07 -9.10
C PHE A 114 -15.59 -20.77 -9.71
N ASP A 115 -14.72 -20.88 -10.70
CA ASP A 115 -14.12 -19.73 -11.42
C ASP A 115 -13.43 -18.72 -10.48
N MET A 116 -12.54 -19.23 -9.62
CA MET A 116 -11.72 -18.36 -8.74
C MET A 116 -10.73 -17.55 -9.57
N PRO A 117 -10.82 -16.22 -9.61
CA PRO A 117 -9.91 -15.40 -10.42
C PRO A 117 -8.48 -15.32 -9.86
N ILE A 118 -8.29 -15.63 -8.58
CA ILE A 118 -6.99 -15.62 -7.90
C ILE A 118 -6.90 -16.86 -7.01
N ILE A 119 -5.74 -17.54 -7.03
CA ILE A 119 -5.44 -18.68 -6.17
C ILE A 119 -4.38 -18.29 -5.14
N LYS A 120 -4.51 -18.77 -3.91
CA LYS A 120 -3.54 -18.57 -2.85
C LYS A 120 -2.76 -19.86 -2.56
N ILE A 121 -1.45 -19.75 -2.45
CA ILE A 121 -0.59 -20.81 -1.92
C ILE A 121 -0.26 -20.44 -0.48
N ALA A 122 -0.58 -21.33 0.46
CA ALA A 122 -0.24 -21.15 1.86
C ALA A 122 1.28 -21.29 2.08
N SER A 123 1.79 -20.75 3.18
CA SER A 123 3.22 -20.89 3.52
C SER A 123 3.67 -22.34 3.65
N SER A 124 2.79 -23.24 4.11
CA SER A 124 3.04 -24.67 4.23
C SER A 124 3.30 -25.38 2.90
N ASP A 125 2.82 -24.80 1.81
CA ASP A 125 2.73 -25.49 0.52
C ASP A 125 3.67 -24.90 -0.54
N VAL A 126 4.58 -24.00 -0.15
CA VAL A 126 5.51 -23.30 -1.08
C VAL A 126 6.49 -24.26 -1.74
N ASN A 127 6.74 -25.44 -1.17
CA ASN A 127 7.57 -26.51 -1.73
C ASN A 127 6.78 -27.80 -2.03
N ASP A 128 5.46 -27.75 -2.04
CA ASP A 128 4.59 -28.84 -2.49
C ASP A 128 4.50 -28.82 -4.02
N TRP A 129 5.48 -29.41 -4.69
CA TRP A 129 5.61 -29.34 -6.14
C TRP A 129 4.43 -29.94 -6.92
N PRO A 130 3.82 -31.07 -6.52
CA PRO A 130 2.60 -31.56 -7.20
C PRO A 130 1.48 -30.53 -7.16
N LEU A 131 1.23 -29.92 -6.00
CA LEU A 131 0.21 -28.88 -5.84
C LEU A 131 0.56 -27.62 -6.66
N LEU A 132 1.84 -27.18 -6.64
CA LEU A 132 2.30 -26.01 -7.42
C LEU A 132 2.13 -26.24 -8.92
N GLU A 133 2.48 -27.42 -9.45
CA GLU A 133 2.25 -27.77 -10.86
C GLU A 133 0.77 -27.75 -11.23
N LYS A 134 -0.10 -28.28 -10.36
CA LYS A 134 -1.55 -28.29 -10.58
C LYS A 134 -2.10 -26.85 -10.59
N ILE A 135 -1.69 -25.99 -9.63
CA ILE A 135 -2.08 -24.58 -9.61
C ILE A 135 -1.60 -23.86 -10.86
N ALA A 136 -0.33 -24.04 -11.23
CA ALA A 136 0.25 -23.40 -12.42
C ALA A 136 -0.47 -23.80 -13.71
N SER A 137 -0.97 -25.05 -13.81
CA SER A 137 -1.73 -25.52 -14.98
C SER A 137 -3.01 -24.71 -15.23
N THR A 138 -3.58 -24.09 -14.18
CA THR A 138 -4.77 -23.23 -14.29
C THR A 138 -4.49 -21.88 -14.93
N ARG A 139 -3.24 -21.44 -14.98
CA ARG A 139 -2.78 -20.14 -15.49
C ARG A 139 -3.39 -18.94 -14.75
N ARG A 140 -3.96 -19.14 -13.57
CA ARG A 140 -4.59 -18.08 -12.79
C ARG A 140 -3.55 -17.26 -12.01
N PRO A 141 -3.75 -15.95 -11.86
CA PRO A 141 -2.99 -15.12 -10.93
C PRO A 141 -2.89 -15.76 -9.55
N THR A 142 -1.70 -15.75 -8.97
CA THR A 142 -1.41 -16.48 -7.73
C THR A 142 -0.78 -15.57 -6.70
N ILE A 143 -1.11 -15.77 -5.42
CA ILE A 143 -0.45 -15.12 -4.28
C ILE A 143 0.23 -16.22 -3.45
N ILE A 144 1.49 -16.02 -3.07
CA ILE A 144 2.19 -16.91 -2.12
C ILE A 144 2.46 -16.19 -0.81
N SER A 145 2.56 -16.94 0.30
CA SER A 145 2.99 -16.43 1.62
C SER A 145 4.33 -17.02 2.03
N THR A 146 5.14 -16.24 2.75
CA THR A 146 6.55 -16.57 3.07
C THR A 146 6.78 -17.07 4.49
N GLY A 147 5.73 -17.34 5.28
CA GLY A 147 5.85 -17.72 6.70
C GLY A 147 6.58 -19.03 6.90
N GLY A 148 7.79 -18.98 7.51
CA GLY A 148 8.61 -20.16 7.73
C GLY A 148 9.26 -20.77 6.49
N VAL A 149 9.14 -20.12 5.33
CA VAL A 149 9.70 -20.59 4.05
C VAL A 149 11.18 -20.23 3.95
N SER A 150 12.01 -21.16 3.46
CA SER A 150 13.40 -20.86 3.19
C SER A 150 13.56 -19.94 1.98
N GLU A 151 14.64 -19.14 1.94
CA GLU A 151 14.94 -18.28 0.79
C GLU A 151 15.02 -19.08 -0.51
N LYS A 152 15.64 -20.26 -0.44
CA LYS A 152 15.78 -21.15 -1.60
C LYS A 152 14.43 -21.63 -2.13
N ASP A 153 13.53 -22.08 -1.26
CA ASP A 153 12.21 -22.56 -1.68
C ASP A 153 11.37 -21.41 -2.29
N LEU A 154 11.53 -20.22 -1.72
CA LEU A 154 10.88 -19.03 -2.26
C LEU A 154 11.41 -18.66 -3.65
N ASP A 155 12.74 -18.63 -3.85
CA ASP A 155 13.38 -18.36 -5.14
C ASP A 155 12.96 -19.38 -6.19
N ASP A 156 12.97 -20.65 -5.84
CA ASP A 156 12.59 -21.73 -6.75
C ASP A 156 11.13 -21.59 -7.17
N THR A 157 10.24 -21.28 -6.23
CA THR A 157 8.81 -21.08 -6.50
C THR A 157 8.57 -19.84 -7.35
N VAL A 158 9.19 -18.71 -7.03
CA VAL A 158 9.07 -17.48 -7.84
C VAL A 158 9.55 -17.73 -9.26
N SER A 159 10.75 -18.35 -9.43
CA SER A 159 11.28 -18.70 -10.75
C SER A 159 10.39 -19.66 -11.52
N PHE A 160 9.71 -20.57 -10.84
CA PHE A 160 8.79 -21.54 -11.43
C PHE A 160 7.57 -20.84 -12.04
N PHE A 161 6.94 -19.89 -11.33
CA PHE A 161 5.81 -19.12 -11.84
C PHE A 161 6.23 -18.11 -12.92
N ASP A 162 7.38 -17.45 -12.78
CA ASP A 162 7.92 -16.49 -13.74
C ASP A 162 8.17 -17.12 -15.10
N ARG A 163 8.83 -18.29 -15.13
CA ARG A 163 9.09 -19.02 -16.38
C ARG A 163 7.80 -19.41 -17.11
N ARG A 164 6.72 -19.57 -16.38
CA ARG A 164 5.38 -19.86 -16.92
C ARG A 164 4.58 -18.60 -17.25
N ARG A 165 5.11 -17.41 -16.92
CA ARG A 165 4.44 -16.10 -17.10
C ARG A 165 3.09 -16.07 -16.39
N ILE A 166 3.01 -16.60 -15.19
CA ILE A 166 1.83 -16.55 -14.34
C ILE A 166 2.00 -15.36 -13.40
N PRO A 167 1.04 -14.42 -13.34
CA PRO A 167 1.11 -13.30 -12.42
C PRO A 167 1.23 -13.77 -10.97
N LEU A 168 2.23 -13.28 -10.25
CA LEU A 168 2.53 -13.68 -8.88
C LEU A 168 2.67 -12.47 -7.98
N ALA A 169 2.01 -12.52 -6.80
CA ALA A 169 2.27 -11.62 -5.68
C ALA A 169 2.88 -12.40 -4.51
N ILE A 170 3.70 -11.72 -3.71
CA ILE A 170 4.45 -12.33 -2.62
C ILE A 170 4.06 -11.63 -1.32
N ASN A 171 3.36 -12.32 -0.43
CA ASN A 171 3.02 -11.79 0.88
C ASN A 171 4.11 -12.10 1.90
N HIS A 172 4.75 -11.05 2.46
CA HIS A 172 5.45 -11.22 3.72
C HIS A 172 4.47 -11.77 4.76
N CYS A 173 4.86 -12.82 5.44
CA CYS A 173 4.03 -13.51 6.43
C CYS A 173 4.91 -14.07 7.54
N VAL A 174 4.43 -13.96 8.77
CA VAL A 174 4.96 -14.68 9.92
C VAL A 174 3.90 -15.67 10.37
N ALA A 175 4.22 -16.97 10.34
CA ALA A 175 3.25 -18.05 10.59
C ALA A 175 3.08 -18.33 12.09
N LEU A 176 2.81 -17.27 12.87
CA LEU A 176 2.45 -17.32 14.29
C LEU A 176 1.01 -16.84 14.46
N TYR A 177 0.21 -17.56 15.26
CA TYR A 177 -1.24 -17.36 15.39
C TYR A 177 -1.67 -17.32 16.88
N PRO A 178 -1.75 -16.16 17.54
CA PRO A 178 -1.45 -14.81 17.03
C PRO A 178 0.06 -14.53 16.96
N SER A 179 0.43 -13.38 16.36
CA SER A 179 1.77 -12.83 16.41
C SER A 179 1.80 -11.52 17.21
N GLU A 180 2.92 -11.31 17.93
CA GLU A 180 3.22 -10.06 18.62
C GLU A 180 3.84 -9.04 17.64
N ASP A 181 3.81 -7.75 17.98
CA ASP A 181 4.38 -6.70 17.14
C ASP A 181 5.86 -6.91 16.83
N SER A 182 6.64 -7.38 17.82
CA SER A 182 8.06 -7.69 17.66
C SER A 182 8.36 -8.85 16.71
N GLU A 183 7.35 -9.68 16.42
CA GLU A 183 7.47 -10.84 15.52
C GLU A 183 7.09 -10.51 14.08
N LEU A 184 6.47 -9.36 13.81
CA LEU A 184 6.03 -8.97 12.47
C LEU A 184 7.21 -8.74 11.50
N VAL A 185 8.35 -8.30 11.99
CA VAL A 185 9.61 -8.07 11.24
C VAL A 185 9.34 -7.38 9.89
N LEU A 186 8.64 -6.26 9.90
CA LEU A 186 8.16 -5.57 8.69
C LEU A 186 9.28 -5.11 7.74
N ASP A 187 10.54 -5.07 8.19
CA ASP A 187 11.69 -4.77 7.32
C ASP A 187 11.93 -5.85 6.26
N GLN A 188 11.37 -7.06 6.44
CA GLN A 188 11.37 -8.08 5.39
C GLN A 188 10.61 -7.64 4.13
N ILE A 189 9.69 -6.69 4.24
CA ILE A 189 8.99 -6.10 3.08
C ILE A 189 10.01 -5.40 2.16
N ASP A 190 10.96 -4.64 2.73
CA ASP A 190 12.00 -3.95 1.97
C ASP A 190 12.95 -4.95 1.29
N TYR A 191 13.28 -6.04 2.00
CA TYR A 191 14.06 -7.13 1.44
C TYR A 191 13.36 -7.77 0.24
N LEU A 192 12.07 -8.11 0.37
CA LEU A 192 11.28 -8.72 -0.71
C LEU A 192 11.12 -7.77 -1.90
N ASN A 193 10.84 -6.49 -1.68
CA ASN A 193 10.77 -5.48 -2.74
C ASN A 193 12.10 -5.39 -3.53
N LYS A 194 13.23 -5.47 -2.83
CA LYS A 194 14.55 -5.41 -3.45
C LYS A 194 14.90 -6.70 -4.20
N ARG A 195 14.51 -7.85 -3.64
CA ARG A 195 14.82 -9.16 -4.22
C ARG A 195 13.93 -9.50 -5.42
N TYR A 196 12.66 -9.12 -5.35
CA TYR A 196 11.64 -9.43 -6.37
C TYR A 196 10.98 -8.17 -6.95
N PRO A 197 11.75 -7.27 -7.61
CA PRO A 197 11.26 -5.95 -8.00
C PRO A 197 10.16 -5.99 -9.08
N GLY A 198 9.96 -7.14 -9.73
CA GLY A 198 8.90 -7.35 -10.72
C GLY A 198 7.56 -7.78 -10.15
N HIS A 199 7.48 -8.04 -8.84
CA HIS A 199 6.30 -8.58 -8.18
C HIS A 199 5.63 -7.57 -7.26
N VAL A 200 4.33 -7.75 -7.04
CA VAL A 200 3.61 -7.04 -6.00
C VAL A 200 3.94 -7.67 -4.65
N ILE A 201 4.49 -6.90 -3.74
CA ILE A 201 4.72 -7.35 -2.36
C ILE A 201 3.51 -7.02 -1.52
N GLY A 202 3.09 -8.00 -0.71
CA GLY A 202 1.97 -7.94 0.19
C GLY A 202 2.37 -8.21 1.64
N LEU A 203 1.37 -8.09 2.53
CA LEU A 203 1.48 -8.44 3.95
C LEU A 203 0.32 -9.35 4.34
N SER A 204 0.63 -10.54 4.86
CA SER A 204 -0.33 -11.43 5.51
C SER A 204 0.02 -11.49 6.99
N THR A 205 -0.88 -11.05 7.86
CA THR A 205 -0.55 -10.73 9.25
C THR A 205 -1.57 -11.29 10.25
N HIS A 206 -1.14 -11.54 11.49
CA HIS A 206 -1.89 -12.26 12.52
C HIS A 206 -1.83 -11.56 13.88
N GLU A 207 -1.41 -10.29 13.95
CA GLU A 207 -1.48 -9.48 15.16
C GLU A 207 -2.95 -9.25 15.57
N TYR A 208 -3.21 -9.08 16.87
CA TYR A 208 -4.55 -9.20 17.46
C TYR A 208 -4.98 -7.99 18.28
N HIS A 209 -4.16 -6.98 18.39
CA HIS A 209 -4.43 -5.80 19.23
C HIS A 209 -4.28 -4.45 18.51
N ASP A 210 -3.69 -4.43 17.32
CA ASP A 210 -3.55 -3.21 16.53
C ASP A 210 -3.84 -3.48 15.03
N TRP A 211 -4.84 -2.79 14.51
CA TRP A 211 -5.23 -2.84 13.08
C TRP A 211 -4.79 -1.60 12.31
N HIS A 212 -4.07 -0.69 12.93
CA HIS A 212 -3.71 0.60 12.37
C HIS A 212 -2.22 0.69 12.02
N SER A 213 -1.31 0.38 12.95
CA SER A 213 0.13 0.63 12.80
C SER A 213 0.77 -0.23 11.71
N SER A 214 0.48 -1.53 11.68
CA SER A 214 1.00 -2.44 10.65
C SER A 214 0.55 -2.04 9.24
N MET A 215 -0.67 -1.49 9.11
CA MET A 215 -1.17 -0.96 7.84
C MET A 215 -0.38 0.28 7.40
N LEU A 216 -0.20 1.28 8.27
CA LEU A 216 0.56 2.49 7.93
C LEU A 216 1.99 2.16 7.51
N LEU A 217 2.68 1.34 8.32
CA LEU A 217 4.06 0.95 8.07
C LEU A 217 4.21 0.14 6.78
N SER A 218 3.37 -0.87 6.58
CA SER A 218 3.43 -1.71 5.38
C SER A 218 3.11 -0.93 4.10
N TYR A 219 2.11 -0.04 4.15
CA TYR A 219 1.81 0.84 3.01
C TYR A 219 3.00 1.72 2.64
N ALA A 220 3.64 2.36 3.63
CA ALA A 220 4.81 3.21 3.44
C ALA A 220 6.02 2.43 2.88
N LYS A 221 6.17 1.14 3.25
CA LYS A 221 7.18 0.22 2.72
C LYS A 221 6.85 -0.35 1.32
N GLY A 222 5.74 0.06 0.71
CA GLY A 222 5.41 -0.32 -0.66
C GLY A 222 4.49 -1.53 -0.81
N VAL A 223 3.94 -2.07 0.28
CA VAL A 223 2.90 -3.11 0.21
C VAL A 223 1.68 -2.63 -0.55
N ARG A 224 1.12 -3.49 -1.42
CA ARG A 224 -0.06 -3.19 -2.24
C ARG A 224 -1.11 -4.31 -2.23
N THR A 225 -0.92 -5.36 -1.43
CA THR A 225 -1.96 -6.35 -1.10
C THR A 225 -1.84 -6.73 0.37
N TRP A 226 -2.97 -6.90 1.05
CA TRP A 226 -3.03 -7.16 2.49
C TRP A 226 -3.97 -8.30 2.78
N GLU A 227 -3.60 -9.18 3.71
CA GLU A 227 -4.39 -10.34 4.11
C GLU A 227 -4.52 -10.40 5.62
N ARG A 228 -5.76 -10.61 6.11
CA ARG A 228 -6.08 -10.88 7.52
C ARG A 228 -7.19 -11.93 7.64
N HIS A 229 -7.11 -12.74 8.69
CA HIS A 229 -8.22 -13.61 9.06
C HIS A 229 -9.42 -12.79 9.55
N ILE A 230 -10.62 -13.25 9.18
CA ILE A 230 -11.88 -12.61 9.58
C ILE A 230 -12.81 -13.60 10.27
N ASP A 231 -13.58 -13.11 11.23
CA ASP A 231 -14.64 -13.84 11.90
C ASP A 231 -15.72 -12.89 12.43
N ILE A 232 -16.73 -13.43 13.08
CA ILE A 232 -17.82 -12.68 13.71
C ILE A 232 -18.20 -13.29 15.07
N ASN A 233 -18.68 -12.47 15.98
CA ASN A 233 -19.36 -12.93 17.19
C ASN A 233 -20.74 -13.47 16.84
N HIS A 234 -20.88 -14.77 16.72
CA HIS A 234 -22.13 -15.39 16.30
C HIS A 234 -22.33 -16.77 16.91
N GLN A 235 -23.51 -17.02 17.49
CA GLN A 235 -23.95 -18.32 18.02
C GLN A 235 -23.02 -18.94 19.06
N GLY A 236 -22.34 -18.12 19.89
CA GLY A 236 -21.48 -18.64 20.96
C GLY A 236 -20.18 -19.31 20.50
N VAL A 237 -19.86 -19.24 19.20
CA VAL A 237 -18.58 -19.74 18.69
C VAL A 237 -17.48 -18.76 19.06
N ALA A 238 -16.45 -19.24 19.75
CA ALA A 238 -15.31 -18.42 20.14
C ALA A 238 -14.53 -17.92 18.93
N VAL A 239 -14.29 -16.61 18.87
CA VAL A 239 -13.45 -15.98 17.85
C VAL A 239 -11.98 -16.18 18.21
N SER A 240 -11.17 -16.66 17.26
CA SER A 240 -9.73 -16.75 17.46
C SER A 240 -9.12 -15.34 17.54
N SER A 241 -8.17 -15.13 18.46
CA SER A 241 -7.59 -13.81 18.74
C SER A 241 -6.97 -13.13 17.50
N TYR A 242 -6.40 -13.90 16.58
CA TYR A 242 -5.83 -13.42 15.32
C TYR A 242 -6.86 -13.10 14.23
N CYS A 243 -8.15 -13.35 14.48
CA CYS A 243 -9.22 -13.01 13.53
C CYS A 243 -9.75 -11.60 13.80
N SER A 244 -9.96 -10.85 12.75
CA SER A 244 -10.54 -9.51 12.82
C SER A 244 -12.06 -9.55 12.72
N LEU A 245 -12.74 -8.83 13.59
CA LEU A 245 -14.17 -8.56 13.53
C LEU A 245 -14.48 -7.44 12.52
N PRO A 246 -15.72 -7.27 12.07
CA PRO A 246 -16.09 -6.21 11.12
C PRO A 246 -15.66 -4.82 11.56
N GLU A 247 -15.85 -4.45 12.82
CA GLU A 247 -15.44 -3.16 13.39
C GLU A 247 -13.91 -2.97 13.41
N GLN A 248 -13.15 -4.03 13.58
CA GLN A 248 -11.69 -4.03 13.51
C GLN A 248 -11.20 -3.88 12.06
N CYS A 249 -11.89 -4.51 11.12
CA CYS A 249 -11.63 -4.31 9.70
C CYS A 249 -11.92 -2.86 9.26
N ASP A 250 -12.92 -2.20 9.86
CA ASP A 250 -13.20 -0.78 9.62
C ASP A 250 -12.01 0.10 10.02
N VAL A 251 -11.39 -0.16 11.18
CA VAL A 251 -10.16 0.52 11.60
C VAL A 251 -9.03 0.29 10.60
N TRP A 252 -8.86 -0.95 10.15
CA TRP A 252 -7.83 -1.34 9.19
C TRP A 252 -7.98 -0.63 7.83
N TYR A 253 -9.20 -0.51 7.31
CA TYR A 253 -9.48 0.19 6.06
C TYR A 253 -9.29 1.71 6.18
N LYS A 254 -9.68 2.30 7.31
CA LYS A 254 -9.43 3.72 7.59
C LYS A 254 -7.93 4.03 7.68
N ALA A 255 -7.15 3.12 8.27
CA ALA A 255 -5.70 3.23 8.30
C ALA A 255 -5.09 3.20 6.89
N PHE A 256 -5.60 2.35 5.98
CA PHE A 256 -5.18 2.34 4.57
C PHE A 256 -5.44 3.68 3.88
N HIS A 257 -6.66 4.22 4.00
CA HIS A 257 -6.97 5.53 3.41
C HIS A 257 -6.09 6.63 3.98
N LYS A 258 -5.83 6.58 5.29
CA LYS A 258 -4.92 7.52 5.97
C LYS A 258 -3.49 7.40 5.45
N ALA A 259 -2.99 6.18 5.29
CA ALA A 259 -1.66 5.94 4.72
C ALA A 259 -1.55 6.47 3.28
N ALA A 260 -2.55 6.20 2.44
CA ALA A 260 -2.60 6.67 1.06
C ALA A 260 -2.61 8.21 0.98
N GLU A 261 -3.41 8.87 1.83
CA GLU A 261 -3.45 10.32 1.96
C GLU A 261 -2.08 10.90 2.37
N MET A 262 -1.48 10.35 3.43
CA MET A 262 -0.21 10.84 3.99
C MET A 262 0.97 10.63 3.03
N CYS A 263 1.01 9.51 2.32
CA CYS A 263 2.06 9.22 1.35
C CYS A 263 1.88 10.00 0.03
N GLY A 264 0.73 10.61 -0.22
CA GLY A 264 0.49 11.43 -1.42
C GLY A 264 0.49 10.66 -2.74
N GLY A 265 0.26 9.33 -2.69
CA GLY A 265 0.31 8.44 -3.84
C GLY A 265 1.73 7.97 -4.21
N VAL A 266 1.82 7.08 -5.20
CA VAL A 266 3.11 6.59 -5.72
C VAL A 266 3.68 7.65 -6.66
N SER A 267 4.75 8.31 -6.26
CA SER A 267 5.45 9.24 -7.12
C SER A 267 6.93 8.91 -7.19
N SER A 268 7.43 8.69 -8.40
CA SER A 268 8.86 8.64 -8.71
C SER A 268 9.47 10.04 -8.93
N SER A 269 8.65 11.08 -8.89
CA SER A 269 9.03 12.47 -9.11
C SER A 269 8.97 13.28 -7.81
N ARG A 270 9.67 14.43 -7.83
CA ARG A 270 9.57 15.40 -6.73
C ARG A 270 8.11 15.89 -6.60
N ARG A 271 7.62 16.01 -5.36
CA ARG A 271 6.29 16.56 -5.10
C ARG A 271 6.10 17.94 -5.71
N VAL A 272 4.91 18.25 -6.15
CA VAL A 272 4.53 19.60 -6.57
C VAL A 272 4.36 20.46 -5.32
N VAL A 273 5.05 21.62 -5.30
CA VAL A 273 4.93 22.58 -4.19
C VAL A 273 3.56 23.25 -4.28
N SER A 274 2.81 23.28 -3.19
CA SER A 274 1.50 23.91 -3.15
C SER A 274 1.61 25.46 -3.14
N ARG A 275 0.62 26.13 -3.68
CA ARG A 275 0.52 27.60 -3.61
C ARG A 275 0.52 28.08 -2.15
N LYS A 276 -0.19 27.42 -1.26
CA LYS A 276 -0.25 27.73 0.17
C LYS A 276 1.15 27.71 0.83
N GLU A 277 1.99 26.76 0.45
CA GLU A 277 3.36 26.66 0.96
C GLU A 277 4.25 27.79 0.42
N THR A 278 4.10 28.12 -0.86
CA THR A 278 4.83 29.24 -1.48
C THR A 278 4.44 30.58 -0.84
N GLU A 279 3.16 30.85 -0.67
CA GLU A 279 2.66 32.05 -0.02
C GLU A 279 3.14 32.17 1.43
N TYR A 280 3.18 31.06 2.19
CA TYR A 280 3.74 31.07 3.53
C TYR A 280 5.24 31.42 3.54
N LEU A 281 6.02 30.82 2.63
CA LEU A 281 7.45 31.08 2.55
C LEU A 281 7.74 32.51 2.07
N ASP A 282 6.93 33.07 1.15
CA ASP A 282 7.11 34.43 0.65
C ASP A 282 7.05 35.49 1.77
N ALA A 283 6.21 35.22 2.79
CA ALA A 283 6.14 36.07 3.98
C ALA A 283 7.43 36.09 4.83
N LEU A 284 8.29 35.08 4.68
CA LEU A 284 9.53 34.90 5.43
C LEU A 284 10.79 35.25 4.62
N VAL A 285 10.65 35.41 3.30
CA VAL A 285 11.77 35.75 2.42
C VAL A 285 12.15 37.21 2.63
N ARG A 286 13.49 37.48 2.74
CA ARG A 286 14.01 38.83 2.86
C ARG A 286 14.14 39.46 1.49
N GLY A 287 13.55 40.63 1.33
CA GLY A 287 13.76 41.51 0.17
C GLY A 287 15.04 42.32 0.26
N VAL A 288 15.52 42.75 -0.90
CA VAL A 288 16.73 43.61 -1.02
C VAL A 288 16.36 45.07 -0.94
N TYR A 289 17.07 45.81 -0.12
CA TYR A 289 16.92 47.26 0.08
C TYR A 289 18.28 47.96 -0.09
N ALA A 290 18.27 49.18 -0.68
CA ALA A 290 19.47 50.00 -0.79
C ALA A 290 19.90 50.53 0.58
N ARG A 291 21.22 50.51 0.90
CA ARG A 291 21.75 51.11 2.14
C ARG A 291 21.92 52.63 2.03
N HIS A 292 22.16 53.12 0.84
CA HIS A 292 22.37 54.53 0.52
C HIS A 292 21.81 54.81 -0.88
N ASP A 293 21.83 56.08 -1.30
CA ASP A 293 21.39 56.45 -2.63
C ASP A 293 22.28 55.82 -3.70
N LEU A 294 21.65 55.15 -4.68
CA LEU A 294 22.31 54.51 -5.82
C LEU A 294 21.89 55.19 -7.12
N ALA A 295 22.83 55.39 -8.04
CA ALA A 295 22.56 55.99 -9.34
C ALA A 295 22.01 54.99 -10.37
N PRO A 296 21.26 55.44 -11.40
CA PRO A 296 20.97 54.60 -12.55
C PRO A 296 22.23 54.03 -13.17
N GLY A 297 22.18 52.82 -13.71
CA GLY A 297 23.32 52.11 -14.27
C GLY A 297 24.19 51.35 -13.26
N TYR A 298 23.88 51.39 -11.96
CA TYR A 298 24.57 50.60 -10.96
C TYR A 298 24.42 49.11 -11.29
N VAL A 299 25.53 48.38 -11.39
CA VAL A 299 25.60 46.94 -11.67
C VAL A 299 25.73 46.17 -10.36
N PHE A 300 24.84 45.22 -10.15
CA PHE A 300 24.89 44.34 -8.96
C PHE A 300 26.08 43.39 -9.04
N ASP A 301 26.95 43.49 -8.03
CA ASP A 301 28.12 42.63 -7.86
C ASP A 301 28.08 41.95 -6.49
N HIS A 302 28.38 40.66 -6.47
CA HIS A 302 28.47 39.88 -5.27
C HIS A 302 29.44 40.46 -4.22
N GLN A 303 30.56 41.02 -4.66
CA GLN A 303 31.57 41.59 -3.77
C GLN A 303 31.09 42.86 -3.05
N ASN A 304 30.25 43.65 -3.71
CA ASN A 304 29.77 44.95 -3.20
C ASN A 304 28.37 44.82 -2.52
N PHE A 305 27.74 43.67 -2.58
CA PHE A 305 26.34 43.52 -2.13
C PHE A 305 26.15 43.99 -0.69
N ASN A 306 26.96 43.51 0.25
CA ASN A 306 26.82 43.87 1.67
C ASN A 306 27.14 45.32 2.00
N ARG A 307 27.93 46.00 1.15
CA ARG A 307 28.24 47.44 1.28
C ARG A 307 27.03 48.28 0.88
N ASP A 308 26.37 47.91 -0.21
CA ASP A 308 25.41 48.78 -0.89
C ASP A 308 23.96 48.36 -0.62
N PHE A 309 23.71 47.13 -0.17
CA PHE A 309 22.41 46.61 0.12
C PHE A 309 22.27 45.93 1.50
N PHE A 310 21.07 45.76 1.94
CA PHE A 310 20.71 44.94 3.09
C PHE A 310 19.45 44.14 2.82
N LEU A 311 19.26 43.06 3.59
CA LEU A 311 18.13 42.20 3.48
C LEU A 311 17.19 42.36 4.68
N ALA A 312 15.91 42.56 4.42
CA ALA A 312 14.90 42.66 5.47
C ALA A 312 13.58 42.01 5.08
N ILE A 313 12.78 41.66 6.06
CA ILE A 313 11.39 41.18 5.92
C ILE A 313 10.44 42.36 6.22
N PRO A 314 9.21 42.31 5.67
CA PRO A 314 8.69 41.35 4.68
C PRO A 314 9.20 41.61 3.28
N LEU A 315 9.12 40.58 2.41
CA LEU A 315 9.26 40.75 0.97
C LEU A 315 8.06 41.52 0.44
N ARG A 316 8.27 42.63 -0.24
CA ARG A 316 7.20 43.44 -0.84
C ARG A 316 6.83 42.89 -2.23
N LYS A 317 5.59 43.16 -2.66
CA LYS A 317 5.12 42.81 -3.99
C LYS A 317 6.06 43.38 -5.08
N GLY A 318 6.46 42.53 -6.01
CA GLY A 318 7.43 42.92 -7.06
C GLY A 318 8.88 43.08 -6.62
N GLN A 319 9.19 42.94 -5.33
CA GLN A 319 10.53 43.06 -4.80
C GLN A 319 11.40 41.83 -5.12
N LEU A 320 12.66 42.08 -5.42
CA LEU A 320 13.66 41.05 -5.64
C LEU A 320 14.26 40.55 -4.32
N SER A 321 14.57 39.26 -4.25
CA SER A 321 15.42 38.67 -3.22
C SER A 321 16.89 38.70 -3.66
N CYS A 322 17.83 38.42 -2.76
CA CYS A 322 19.25 38.41 -3.08
C CYS A 322 19.62 37.39 -4.19
N ARG A 323 18.80 36.38 -4.42
CA ARG A 323 19.05 35.37 -5.47
C ARG A 323 18.90 35.97 -6.87
N GLU A 324 17.95 36.87 -7.05
CA GLU A 324 17.69 37.51 -8.32
C GLU A 324 18.68 38.66 -8.60
N VAL A 325 18.99 39.53 -7.63
CA VAL A 325 19.85 40.67 -7.82
C VAL A 325 21.31 40.32 -8.09
N LEU A 326 21.77 39.14 -7.66
CA LEU A 326 23.16 38.69 -7.90
C LEU A 326 23.39 38.06 -9.29
N ASN A 327 22.40 38.05 -10.16
CA ASN A 327 22.51 37.46 -11.51
C ASN A 327 22.76 38.50 -12.63
N GLY A 328 23.67 39.46 -12.43
CA GLY A 328 24.08 40.38 -13.47
C GLY A 328 23.03 41.41 -13.88
N LEU A 329 22.24 41.86 -12.92
CA LEU A 329 21.26 42.92 -13.11
C LEU A 329 21.89 44.29 -12.97
N SER A 330 21.33 45.30 -13.61
CA SER A 330 21.68 46.70 -13.44
C SER A 330 20.46 47.57 -13.13
N LEU A 331 20.62 48.63 -12.37
CA LEU A 331 19.56 49.60 -12.11
C LEU A 331 19.24 50.43 -13.34
N THR A 332 17.97 50.49 -13.71
CA THR A 332 17.44 51.38 -14.76
C THR A 332 17.10 52.76 -14.22
N VAL A 333 16.81 52.85 -12.92
CA VAL A 333 16.46 54.08 -12.20
C VAL A 333 17.30 54.19 -10.94
N GLY A 334 17.46 55.41 -10.41
CA GLY A 334 18.12 55.61 -9.12
C GLY A 334 17.26 55.12 -7.97
N LEU A 335 17.89 54.62 -6.90
CA LEU A 335 17.23 54.20 -5.65
C LEU A 335 17.68 55.14 -4.52
N LYS A 336 16.77 55.44 -3.62
CA LYS A 336 17.04 56.11 -2.36
C LYS A 336 17.42 55.12 -1.27
N ALA A 337 18.12 55.61 -0.25
CA ALA A 337 18.40 54.81 0.94
C ALA A 337 17.11 54.21 1.52
N SER A 338 17.17 52.94 1.88
CA SER A 338 16.05 52.10 2.37
C SER A 338 14.94 51.80 1.35
N GLU A 339 15.13 52.16 0.09
CA GLU A 339 14.18 51.84 -0.96
C GLU A 339 14.31 50.36 -1.40
N PRO A 340 13.20 49.64 -1.64
CA PRO A 340 13.24 48.26 -2.08
C PRO A 340 13.68 48.14 -3.54
N VAL A 341 14.50 47.13 -3.84
CA VAL A 341 14.85 46.80 -5.23
C VAL A 341 13.72 45.97 -5.81
N THR A 342 12.99 46.49 -6.78
CA THR A 342 11.89 45.76 -7.46
C THR A 342 12.30 45.35 -8.87
N ILE A 343 11.51 44.40 -9.45
CA ILE A 343 11.75 43.94 -10.84
C ILE A 343 11.61 45.07 -11.87
N GLU A 344 10.89 46.14 -11.56
CA GLU A 344 10.73 47.29 -12.43
C GLU A 344 11.92 48.27 -12.37
N HIS A 345 12.76 48.14 -11.36
CA HIS A 345 13.97 48.98 -11.18
C HIS A 345 15.20 48.43 -11.89
N VAL A 346 15.11 47.21 -12.47
CA VAL A 346 16.31 46.53 -12.98
C VAL A 346 16.15 46.12 -14.44
N ASP A 347 17.30 46.05 -15.12
CA ASP A 347 17.46 45.45 -16.45
C ASP A 347 18.44 44.29 -16.38
N GLY A 348 18.33 43.37 -17.32
CA GLY A 348 19.17 42.19 -17.43
C GLY A 348 18.38 40.94 -17.88
N PRO A 349 19.03 39.78 -18.03
CA PRO A 349 18.40 38.59 -18.58
C PRO A 349 17.14 38.15 -17.85
N LEU A 350 17.11 38.30 -16.51
CA LEU A 350 15.92 37.93 -15.71
C LEU A 350 14.79 38.93 -15.84
N ALA A 351 15.09 40.21 -16.00
CA ALA A 351 14.09 41.27 -16.18
C ALA A 351 13.41 41.21 -17.55
N ALA A 352 14.06 40.63 -18.54
CA ALA A 352 13.54 40.42 -19.90
C ALA A 352 12.62 39.21 -19.97
N ASP A 353 12.66 38.26 -19.03
CA ASP A 353 11.82 37.07 -18.98
C ASP A 353 10.42 37.43 -18.42
N LEU A 354 9.40 37.44 -19.31
CA LEU A 354 8.03 37.79 -18.96
C LEU A 354 7.41 36.82 -17.93
N GLY A 355 7.76 35.52 -18.00
CA GLY A 355 7.26 34.51 -17.04
C GLY A 355 7.86 34.74 -15.65
N PHE A 356 9.16 35.03 -15.59
CA PHE A 356 9.86 35.38 -14.36
C PHE A 356 9.31 36.70 -13.76
N LYS A 357 9.15 37.72 -14.59
CA LYS A 357 8.58 39.01 -14.17
C LYS A 357 7.19 38.87 -13.56
N ALA A 358 6.30 38.06 -14.21
CA ALA A 358 4.98 37.75 -13.67
C ALA A 358 5.06 37.04 -12.32
N LYS A 359 6.00 36.10 -12.17
CA LYS A 359 6.21 35.37 -10.90
C LYS A 359 6.64 36.33 -9.76
N ILE A 360 7.58 37.23 -10.02
CA ILE A 360 8.03 38.20 -9.03
C ILE A 360 6.91 39.19 -8.65
N ASN A 361 6.13 39.67 -9.63
CA ASN A 361 5.04 40.58 -9.38
C ASN A 361 3.87 39.97 -8.62
N ASN A 362 3.77 38.64 -8.58
CA ASN A 362 2.71 37.91 -7.87
C ASN A 362 3.15 37.36 -6.49
N ARG A 363 4.40 37.60 -6.07
CA ARG A 363 4.88 37.19 -4.74
C ARG A 363 5.07 38.42 -3.82
N GLY A 364 5.12 38.13 -2.52
CA GLY A 364 5.27 39.15 -1.49
C GLY A 364 3.95 39.77 -1.04
N LEU A 365 4.04 40.61 -0.02
CA LEU A 365 2.92 41.28 0.63
C LEU A 365 2.53 42.58 -0.06
#